data_85ee094e331899638d64df2e381c503f
#
_entry.id   85ee094e331899638d64df2e381c503f
#
_cell.length_a   1.000
_cell.length_b   1.000
_cell.length_c   1.000
_cell.angle_alpha   90.00
_cell.angle_beta   90.00
_cell.angle_gamma   90.00
#
_symmetry.space_group_name_H-M   'P 1'
#
loop_
_entity.id
_entity.type
_entity.pdbx_description
1 polymer ?
#
loop_
_entity_poly.entity_id
_entity_poly.type
_entity_poly.pdbx_seq_one_letter_code
_entity_poly.pdbx_strand_id
1 'polypeptide(L)' 'MIYIQRRENRELETVDEFPTLKEARAMLIEYRISDRTATYYLSRRPCKHWRENQ' A
#
# COMPACT_ATOMS: atom_id res chain seq x y z
N MET A 1 -1.33 -12.52 -2.10
CA MET A 1 -0.89 -11.37 -1.28
C MET A 1 -1.75 -10.16 -1.56
N ILE A 2 -1.94 -9.35 -0.57
CA ILE A 2 -2.62 -8.07 -0.70
C ILE A 2 -1.60 -6.98 -0.41
N TYR A 3 -1.57 -5.97 -1.26
CA TYR A 3 -0.58 -4.90 -1.19
C TYR A 3 -1.26 -3.58 -0.83
N ILE A 4 -0.56 -2.74 -0.06
CA ILE A 4 -0.99 -1.39 0.19
C ILE A 4 -0.23 -0.50 -0.78
N GLN A 5 -1.00 0.25 -1.59
CA GLN A 5 -0.46 1.20 -2.56
C GLN A 5 -0.61 2.61 -2.02
N ARG A 6 0.41 3.42 -2.24
CA ARG A 6 0.42 4.84 -1.89
C ARG A 6 0.52 5.66 -3.15
N ARG A 7 -0.41 6.59 -3.32
CA ARG A 7 -0.37 7.51 -4.46
C ARG A 7 -0.33 8.95 -3.96
N GLU A 8 0.66 9.68 -4.44
CA GLU A 8 0.80 11.10 -4.18
C GLU A 8 1.19 11.79 -5.46
N ASN A 9 0.41 12.80 -5.86
CA ASN A 9 0.58 13.46 -7.14
C ASN A 9 0.47 12.44 -8.28
N ARG A 10 1.54 12.24 -9.03
CA ARG A 10 1.57 11.27 -10.14
C ARG A 10 2.39 10.04 -9.81
N GLU A 11 2.83 9.93 -8.58
CA GLU A 11 3.66 8.81 -8.18
C GLU A 11 2.82 7.75 -7.46
N LEU A 12 3.06 6.50 -7.84
CA LEU A 12 2.42 5.34 -7.25
C LEU A 12 3.49 4.40 -6.77
N GLU A 13 3.39 3.97 -5.52
CA GLU A 13 4.32 2.99 -4.97
C GLU A 13 3.62 2.00 -4.06
N THR A 14 4.16 0.80 -3.99
CA THR A 14 3.74 -0.19 -3.02
C THR A 14 4.52 0.06 -1.74
N VAL A 15 3.83 0.10 -0.61
CA VAL A 15 4.48 0.39 0.67
C VAL A 15 4.45 -0.79 1.63
N ASP A 16 3.57 -1.77 1.41
CA ASP A 16 3.47 -2.92 2.31
C ASP A 16 2.77 -4.08 1.63
N GLU A 17 2.90 -5.28 2.20
CA GLU A 17 2.21 -6.45 1.71
C GLU A 17 1.76 -7.34 2.86
N PHE A 18 0.65 -8.05 2.67
CA PHE A 18 0.05 -8.90 3.71
C PHE A 18 -0.49 -10.18 3.07
N PRO A 19 -0.45 -11.29 3.81
CA PRO A 19 -0.97 -12.56 3.29
C PRO A 19 -2.50 -12.58 3.22
N THR A 20 -3.20 -11.78 4.01
CA THR A 20 -4.66 -11.79 4.06
C THR A 20 -5.25 -10.39 3.92
N LEU A 21 -6.48 -10.35 3.42
CA LEU A 21 -7.23 -9.11 3.30
C LEU A 21 -7.51 -8.48 4.66
N LYS A 22 -7.76 -9.31 5.66
CA LYS A 22 -8.06 -8.84 7.02
C LYS A 22 -6.90 -8.02 7.59
N GLU A 23 -5.68 -8.56 7.46
CA GLU A 23 -4.49 -7.87 7.94
C GLU A 23 -4.22 -6.60 7.14
N ALA A 24 -4.38 -6.68 5.81
CA ALA A 24 -4.17 -5.53 4.95
C ALA A 24 -5.14 -4.39 5.27
N ARG A 25 -6.39 -4.70 5.53
CA ARG A 25 -7.40 -3.69 5.89
C ARG A 25 -7.06 -3.00 7.21
N ALA A 26 -6.61 -3.76 8.19
CA ALA A 26 -6.25 -3.20 9.48
C ALA A 26 -5.12 -2.20 9.33
N MET A 27 -4.09 -2.55 8.57
CA MET A 27 -2.96 -1.65 8.34
C MET A 27 -3.31 -0.48 7.44
N LEU A 28 -4.21 -0.67 6.50
CA LEU A 28 -4.65 0.42 5.64
C LEU A 28 -5.22 1.58 6.45
N ILE A 29 -6.00 1.27 7.48
CA ILE A 29 -6.56 2.27 8.37
C ILE A 29 -5.44 3.05 9.06
N GLU A 30 -4.41 2.35 9.53
CA GLU A 30 -3.26 2.98 10.20
C GLU A 30 -2.50 3.89 9.25
N TYR A 31 -2.27 3.46 8.02
CA TYR A 31 -1.60 4.29 7.02
C TYR A 31 -2.40 5.57 6.74
N ARG A 32 -3.72 5.44 6.61
CA ARG A 32 -4.58 6.59 6.33
C ARG A 32 -4.62 7.59 7.47
N ILE A 33 -4.52 7.11 8.69
CA ILE A 33 -4.49 7.98 9.87
C ILE A 33 -3.14 8.69 9.95
N SER A 34 -2.05 7.95 9.70
CA SER A 34 -0.69 8.46 9.87
C SER A 34 -0.27 9.44 8.79
N ASP A 35 -0.77 9.28 7.57
CA ASP A 35 -0.37 10.12 6.44
C ASP A 35 -1.58 10.51 5.62
N ARG A 36 -1.98 11.77 5.74
CA ARG A 36 -3.13 12.30 5.02
C ARG A 36 -2.75 13.02 3.73
N THR A 37 -1.45 13.06 3.42
CA THR A 37 -0.98 13.76 2.23
C THR A 37 -1.06 12.91 0.97
N ALA A 38 -1.21 11.60 1.12
CA ALA A 38 -1.29 10.67 0.01
C ALA A 38 -2.57 9.85 0.11
N THR A 39 -2.92 9.20 -0.99
CA THR A 39 -4.03 8.26 -1.04
C THR A 39 -3.50 6.85 -0.88
N TYR A 40 -4.08 6.10 0.06
CA TYR A 40 -3.73 4.70 0.30
C TYR A 40 -4.89 3.81 -0.08
N TYR A 41 -4.59 2.71 -0.76
CA TYR A 41 -5.61 1.73 -1.13
C TYR A 41 -5.01 0.33 -1.27
N LEU A 42 -5.88 -0.67 -1.31
CA LEU A 42 -5.46 -2.07 -1.44
C LEU A 42 -5.42 -2.49 -2.90
N SER A 43 -4.47 -3.35 -3.23
CA SER A 43 -4.34 -3.90 -4.57
C SER A 43 -3.87 -5.35 -4.46
N ARG A 44 -4.23 -6.15 -5.46
CA ARG A 44 -3.75 -7.53 -5.55
C ARG A 44 -2.44 -7.63 -6.32
N ARG A 45 -1.98 -6.51 -6.90
CA ARG A 45 -0.73 -6.46 -7.66
C ARG A 45 0.15 -5.37 -7.09
N PRO A 46 1.44 -5.66 -6.87
CA PRO A 46 2.38 -4.63 -6.44
C PRO A 46 2.82 -3.79 -7.63
N CYS A 47 3.46 -2.66 -7.34
CA CYS A 47 4.14 -1.89 -8.36
C CYS A 47 5.29 -2.70 -8.92
N LYS A 48 5.67 -2.39 -10.16
CA LYS A 48 6.64 -3.17 -10.93
C LYS A 48 7.95 -3.44 -10.19
N HIS A 49 8.41 -2.47 -9.43
CA HIS A 49 9.72 -2.57 -8.77
C HIS A 49 9.64 -2.84 -7.27
N TRP A 50 8.50 -3.32 -6.78
CA TRP A 50 8.30 -3.51 -5.35
C TRP A 50 9.42 -4.32 -4.69
N ARG A 51 9.72 -5.47 -5.27
CA ARG A 51 10.73 -6.34 -4.68
C ARG A 51 12.16 -5.96 -5.03
N GLU A 52 12.35 -5.18 -6.07
CA GLU A 52 13.68 -4.78 -6.50
C GLU A 52 14.29 -3.72 -5.59
N ASN A 53 13.46 -3.04 -4.79
CA ASN A 53 13.89 -1.97 -3.92
C ASN A 53 14.04 -2.39 -2.46
N GLN A 54 14.00 -3.69 -2.21
CA GLN A 54 14.15 -4.22 -0.85
C GLN A 54 15.51 -4.85 -0.64
#